data_a59a7b569157a68359d6d101e251e447
#
_entry.id   a59a7b569157a68359d6d101e251e447
#
_cell.length_a   1.000
_cell.length_b   1.000
_cell.length_c   1.000
_cell.angle_alpha   90.00
_cell.angle_beta   90.00
_cell.angle_gamma   90.00
#
_symmetry.space_group_name_H-M   'P 1'
#
loop_
_entity.id
_entity.type
_entity.pdbx_description
1 polymer ?
#
loop_
_entity_poly.entity_id
_entity_poly.type
_entity_poly.pdbx_seq_one_letter_code
_entity_poly.pdbx_strand_id
1 'polypeptide(L)'
;GLIIDPYFSASEIKWILDNVPGAREKAEAGDLYFSNIDGWIMYKLTENGCHLTDYSNASRTQLFNIHTLEWDDELLELFNIPKSMCPEVRPSSGHFCTIERHDFFGGAAIPITGCIGDQPDVCL
;
A
#
# COMPACT_ATOMS: atom_id res chain seq x y z
N GLY A 1 10.87 0.61 -16.99
CA GLY A 1 10.62 0.43 -15.58
C GLY A 1 11.45 1.39 -14.72
N LEU A 2 11.16 1.45 -13.42
CA LEU A 2 11.91 2.25 -12.47
C LEU A 2 13.31 1.66 -12.25
N ILE A 3 14.29 2.53 -12.09
CA ILE A 3 15.64 2.11 -11.65
C ILE A 3 15.57 1.72 -10.17
N ILE A 4 16.27 0.67 -9.76
CA ILE A 4 16.36 0.28 -8.36
C ILE A 4 17.03 1.39 -7.57
N ASP A 5 16.32 1.95 -6.59
CA ASP A 5 16.75 3.09 -5.81
C ASP A 5 16.19 2.99 -4.38
N PRO A 6 16.97 3.34 -3.35
CA PRO A 6 16.49 3.33 -1.97
C PRO A 6 15.34 4.31 -1.68
N TYR A 7 15.04 5.21 -2.59
CA TYR A 7 13.88 6.10 -2.52
C TYR A 7 12.53 5.34 -2.56
N PHE A 8 12.48 4.17 -3.18
CA PHE A 8 11.24 3.43 -3.38
C PHE A 8 10.97 2.42 -2.26
N SER A 9 9.70 2.12 -2.03
CA SER A 9 9.24 1.28 -0.91
C SER A 9 9.86 -0.13 -0.87
N ALA A 10 10.15 -0.72 -2.03
CA ALA A 10 10.70 -2.07 -2.10
C ALA A 10 11.99 -2.25 -1.29
N SER A 11 12.94 -1.32 -1.43
CA SER A 11 14.20 -1.36 -0.70
C SER A 11 14.01 -1.10 0.80
N GLU A 12 13.09 -0.21 1.15
CA GLU A 12 12.76 0.09 2.55
C GLU A 12 12.13 -1.12 3.25
N ILE A 13 11.16 -1.76 2.61
CA ILE A 13 10.51 -2.97 3.14
C ILE A 13 11.55 -4.09 3.30
N LYS A 14 12.37 -4.31 2.27
CA LYS A 14 13.42 -5.31 2.33
C LYS A 14 14.37 -5.07 3.50
N TRP A 15 14.80 -3.82 3.68
CA TRP A 15 15.69 -3.47 4.79
C TRP A 15 15.05 -3.78 6.16
N ILE A 16 13.78 -3.42 6.34
CA ILE A 16 13.05 -3.70 7.58
C ILE A 16 12.96 -5.20 7.83
N LEU A 17 12.59 -5.98 6.82
CA LEU A 17 12.45 -7.43 6.95
C LEU A 17 13.78 -8.12 7.26
N ASP A 18 14.89 -7.59 6.74
CA ASP A 18 16.22 -8.17 6.95
C ASP A 18 16.89 -7.73 8.26
N ASN A 19 16.53 -6.57 8.80
CA ASN A 19 17.24 -5.95 9.92
C ASN A 19 16.43 -5.82 11.22
N VAL A 20 15.10 -5.80 11.15
CA VAL A 20 14.25 -5.70 12.35
C VAL A 20 13.97 -7.11 12.88
N PRO A 21 14.39 -7.44 14.13
CA PRO A 21 14.18 -8.76 14.71
C PRO A 21 12.68 -9.13 14.73
N GLY A 22 12.36 -10.32 14.23
CA GLY A 22 10.98 -10.84 14.19
C GLY A 22 10.12 -10.33 13.04
N ALA A 23 10.58 -9.35 12.25
CA ALA A 23 9.79 -8.82 11.15
C ALA A 23 9.57 -9.83 10.03
N ARG A 24 10.61 -10.55 9.64
CA ARG A 24 10.52 -11.59 8.59
C ARG A 24 9.54 -12.68 8.96
N GLU A 25 9.61 -13.19 10.18
CA GLU A 25 8.74 -14.26 10.69
C GLU A 25 7.27 -13.82 10.70
N LYS A 26 7.00 -12.59 11.12
CA LYS A 26 5.64 -12.03 11.11
C LYS A 26 5.11 -11.84 9.68
N ALA A 27 5.97 -11.38 8.78
CA ALA A 27 5.60 -11.22 7.37
C ALA A 27 5.24 -12.55 6.73
N GLU A 28 6.04 -13.59 6.95
CA GLU A 28 5.79 -14.94 6.43
C GLU A 28 4.57 -15.59 7.05
N ALA A 29 4.26 -15.27 8.31
CA ALA A 29 3.06 -15.75 8.99
C ALA A 29 1.78 -15.01 8.57
N GLY A 30 1.88 -13.93 7.78
CA GLY A 30 0.73 -13.11 7.38
C GLY A 30 0.29 -12.07 8.43
N ASP A 31 1.11 -11.84 9.44
CA ASP A 31 0.80 -10.93 10.57
C ASP A 31 1.39 -9.53 10.40
N LEU A 32 2.07 -9.27 9.30
CA LEU A 32 2.68 -7.99 9.00
C LEU A 32 2.19 -7.45 7.66
N TYR A 33 1.72 -6.22 7.66
CA TYR A 33 1.25 -5.54 6.46
C TYR A 33 2.12 -4.34 6.13
N PHE A 34 2.23 -4.06 4.84
CA PHE A 34 2.87 -2.89 4.30
C PHE A 34 1.83 -1.88 3.83
N SER A 35 2.13 -0.61 3.99
CA SER A 35 1.34 0.47 3.40
C SER A 35 2.20 1.70 3.16
N ASN A 36 1.90 2.44 2.09
CA ASN A 36 2.31 3.83 1.95
C ASN A 36 1.41 4.71 2.82
N ILE A 37 1.71 5.99 2.87
CA ILE A 37 1.01 6.93 3.78
C ILE A 37 -0.49 7.02 3.47
N ASP A 38 -0.89 6.92 2.21
CA ASP A 38 -2.28 6.93 1.78
C ASP A 38 -3.09 5.80 2.42
N GLY A 39 -2.59 4.58 2.31
CA GLY A 39 -3.23 3.41 2.90
C GLY A 39 -3.25 3.46 4.43
N TRP A 40 -2.19 3.98 5.05
CA TRP A 40 -2.15 4.17 6.50
C TRP A 40 -3.23 5.15 6.97
N ILE A 41 -3.41 6.26 6.26
CA ILE A 41 -4.46 7.23 6.58
C ILE A 41 -5.84 6.58 6.45
N MET A 42 -6.13 5.88 5.35
CA MET A 42 -7.39 5.17 5.17
C MET A 42 -7.63 4.12 6.27
N TYR A 43 -6.60 3.37 6.60
CA TYR A 43 -6.65 2.36 7.66
C TYR A 43 -7.02 2.99 9.02
N LYS A 44 -6.42 4.12 9.36
CA LYS A 44 -6.70 4.83 10.61
C LYS A 44 -8.06 5.51 10.62
N LEU A 45 -8.47 6.12 9.50
CA LEU A 45 -9.79 6.74 9.39
C LEU A 45 -10.94 5.75 9.47
N THR A 46 -10.72 4.49 9.10
CA THR A 46 -11.73 3.43 9.10
C THR A 46 -11.62 2.46 10.28
N GLU A 47 -10.95 2.86 11.35
CA GLU A 47 -10.75 2.03 12.55
C GLU A 47 -10.12 0.66 12.25
N ASN A 48 -9.06 0.68 11.45
CA ASN A 48 -8.32 -0.51 11.04
C ASN A 48 -9.10 -1.45 10.09
N GLY A 49 -10.12 -0.92 9.40
CA GLY A 49 -10.95 -1.71 8.49
C GLY A 49 -10.50 -1.75 7.04
N CYS A 50 -9.49 -0.93 6.66
CA CYS A 50 -9.17 -0.69 5.26
C CYS A 50 -7.66 -0.81 5.01
N HIS A 51 -7.24 -1.81 4.22
CA HIS A 51 -5.85 -1.98 3.78
C HIS A 51 -5.81 -1.90 2.25
N LEU A 52 -5.91 -0.69 1.73
CA LEU A 52 -6.06 -0.38 0.31
C LEU A 52 -5.05 0.68 -0.12
N THR A 53 -4.78 0.71 -1.41
CA THR A 53 -4.04 1.78 -2.10
C THR A 53 -4.59 1.96 -3.51
N ASP A 54 -4.14 2.99 -4.21
CA ASP A 54 -4.51 3.22 -5.60
C ASP A 54 -3.35 2.91 -6.56
N TYR A 55 -3.63 2.95 -7.86
CA TYR A 55 -2.63 2.66 -8.88
C TYR A 55 -1.45 3.63 -8.87
N SER A 56 -1.69 4.91 -8.62
CA SER A 56 -0.62 5.91 -8.61
C SER A 56 0.36 5.73 -7.46
N ASN A 57 -0.13 5.47 -6.25
CA ASN A 57 0.73 5.17 -5.10
C ASN A 57 1.43 3.82 -5.25
N ALA A 58 0.72 2.79 -5.72
CA ALA A 58 1.30 1.47 -5.96
C ALA A 58 2.43 1.52 -6.98
N SER A 59 2.31 2.33 -8.03
CA SER A 59 3.33 2.46 -9.08
C SER A 59 4.67 3.00 -8.57
N ARG A 60 4.69 3.64 -7.40
CA ARG A 60 5.91 4.21 -6.79
C ARG A 60 6.61 3.26 -5.83
N THR A 61 6.14 2.05 -5.68
CA THR A 61 6.72 1.07 -4.73
C THR A 61 7.88 0.25 -5.29
N GLN A 62 8.05 0.19 -6.59
CA GLN A 62 8.89 -0.77 -7.33
C GLN A 62 8.41 -2.24 -7.25
N LEU A 63 7.20 -2.47 -6.78
CA LEU A 63 6.63 -3.80 -6.63
C LEU A 63 5.39 -4.02 -7.49
N PHE A 64 4.96 -2.97 -8.21
CA PHE A 64 3.70 -2.96 -8.95
C PHE A 64 3.93 -2.99 -10.46
N ASN A 65 3.18 -3.83 -11.15
CA ASN A 65 3.21 -3.91 -12.61
C ASN A 65 2.14 -3.00 -13.21
N ILE A 66 2.58 -1.91 -13.83
CA ILE A 66 1.68 -0.89 -14.42
C ILE A 66 0.95 -1.37 -15.67
N HIS A 67 1.38 -2.46 -16.27
CA HIS A 67 0.73 -3.04 -17.47
C HIS A 67 -0.40 -3.99 -17.10
N THR A 68 -0.20 -4.80 -16.05
CA THR A 68 -1.22 -5.73 -15.55
C THR A 68 -2.08 -5.15 -14.44
N LEU A 69 -1.68 -4.00 -13.86
CA LEU A 69 -2.32 -3.34 -12.72
C LEU A 69 -2.42 -4.24 -11.48
N GLU A 70 -1.37 -5.01 -11.26
CA GLU A 70 -1.25 -5.95 -10.14
C GLU A 70 0.15 -5.86 -9.53
N TRP A 71 0.29 -6.35 -8.29
CA TRP A 71 1.60 -6.57 -7.69
C TRP A 71 2.38 -7.57 -8.54
N ASP A 72 3.64 -7.26 -8.80
CA ASP A 72 4.49 -8.07 -9.67
C ASP A 72 5.17 -9.17 -8.87
N ASP A 73 4.83 -10.41 -9.17
CA ASP A 73 5.35 -11.58 -8.44
C ASP A 73 6.88 -11.74 -8.60
N GLU A 74 7.44 -11.39 -9.76
CA GLU A 74 8.88 -11.45 -9.98
C GLU A 74 9.62 -10.42 -9.13
N LEU A 75 9.08 -9.20 -9.02
CA LEU A 75 9.67 -8.15 -8.18
C LEU A 75 9.53 -8.47 -6.69
N LEU A 76 8.40 -8.99 -6.27
CA LEU A 76 8.21 -9.44 -4.89
C LEU A 76 9.20 -10.54 -4.52
N GLU A 77 9.45 -11.48 -5.41
CA GLU A 77 10.44 -12.54 -5.23
C GLU A 77 11.87 -11.98 -5.19
N LEU A 78 12.19 -11.06 -6.10
CA LEU A 78 13.51 -10.41 -6.17
C LEU A 78 13.87 -9.70 -4.86
N PHE A 79 12.92 -8.99 -4.26
CA PHE A 79 13.11 -8.30 -2.98
C PHE A 79 12.80 -9.19 -1.77
N ASN A 80 12.35 -10.42 -2.00
CA ASN A 80 11.95 -11.37 -0.96
C ASN A 80 10.88 -10.78 -0.02
N ILE A 81 9.82 -10.23 -0.61
CA ILE A 81 8.69 -9.63 0.10
C ILE A 81 7.45 -10.51 -0.08
N PRO A 82 6.85 -11.03 1.01
CA PRO A 82 5.61 -11.79 0.91
C PRO A 82 4.45 -10.96 0.33
N LYS A 83 3.75 -11.49 -0.66
CA LYS A 83 2.61 -10.82 -1.29
C LYS A 83 1.48 -10.50 -0.31
N SER A 84 1.33 -11.30 0.73
CA SER A 84 0.34 -11.10 1.79
C SER A 84 0.51 -9.78 2.56
N MET A 85 1.68 -9.16 2.50
CA MET A 85 1.93 -7.84 3.10
C MET A 85 1.33 -6.69 2.30
N CYS A 86 1.07 -6.89 1.01
CA CYS A 86 0.68 -5.83 0.10
C CYS A 86 -0.80 -5.48 0.24
N PRO A 87 -1.16 -4.17 0.17
CA PRO A 87 -2.56 -3.75 0.17
C PRO A 87 -3.26 -4.14 -1.13
N GLU A 88 -4.58 -4.23 -1.10
CA GLU A 88 -5.39 -4.33 -2.31
C GLU A 88 -5.29 -3.02 -3.11
N VAL A 89 -5.11 -3.10 -4.41
CA VAL A 89 -4.96 -1.95 -5.30
C VAL A 89 -6.26 -1.68 -6.05
N ARG A 90 -6.69 -0.43 -6.06
CA ARG A 90 -7.91 0.03 -6.74
C ARG A 90 -7.63 1.23 -7.64
N PRO A 91 -8.51 1.51 -8.61
CA PRO A 91 -8.45 2.75 -9.40
C PRO A 91 -8.47 3.98 -8.49
N SER A 92 -7.75 5.04 -8.86
CA SER A 92 -7.63 6.27 -8.07
C SER A 92 -8.95 6.98 -7.84
N SER A 93 -9.91 6.81 -8.75
CA SER A 93 -11.29 7.28 -8.58
C SER A 93 -12.23 6.09 -8.41
N GLY A 94 -13.00 6.09 -7.35
CA GLY A 94 -13.93 5.02 -7.01
C GLY A 94 -14.09 4.85 -5.51
N HIS A 95 -14.98 3.96 -5.09
CA HIS A 95 -15.20 3.71 -3.68
C HIS A 95 -14.09 2.85 -3.10
N PHE A 96 -13.37 3.38 -2.11
CA PHE A 96 -12.36 2.63 -1.33
C PHE A 96 -12.98 2.01 -0.09
N CYS A 97 -13.45 2.85 0.81
CA CYS A 97 -14.08 2.45 2.06
C CYS A 97 -14.91 3.62 2.61
N THR A 98 -15.61 3.38 3.70
CA THR A 98 -16.45 4.40 4.34
C THR A 98 -15.92 4.69 5.75
N ILE A 99 -15.75 5.97 6.05
CA ILE A 99 -15.36 6.43 7.38
C ILE A 99 -16.62 6.46 8.24
N GLU A 100 -16.62 5.67 9.31
CA GLU A 100 -17.74 5.58 10.26
C GLU A 100 -17.32 5.98 11.69
N ARG A 101 -16.22 6.71 11.81
CA ARG A 101 -15.68 7.12 13.11
C ARG A 101 -16.50 8.23 13.73
N HIS A 102 -17.07 7.95 14.89
CA HIS A 102 -17.88 8.90 15.66
C HIS A 102 -17.07 10.08 16.20
N ASP A 103 -15.80 9.86 16.53
CA ASP A 103 -14.90 10.85 17.14
C ASP A 103 -14.41 11.93 16.16
N PHE A 104 -14.43 11.66 14.83
CA PHE A 104 -13.97 12.65 13.85
C PHE A 104 -15.09 13.46 13.20
N PHE A 105 -16.19 12.82 12.86
CA PHE A 105 -17.22 13.41 12.00
C PHE A 105 -18.63 13.32 12.59
N GLY A 106 -18.74 13.25 13.92
CA GLY A 106 -20.02 13.22 14.61
C GLY A 106 -20.88 12.02 14.28
N GLY A 107 -20.29 10.90 13.87
CA GLY A 107 -21.01 9.69 13.52
C GLY A 107 -21.52 9.65 12.07
N ALA A 108 -21.22 10.65 11.25
CA ALA A 108 -21.59 10.63 9.83
C ALA A 108 -20.76 9.59 9.08
N ALA A 109 -21.41 8.82 8.20
CA ALA A 109 -20.75 7.89 7.30
C ALA A 109 -20.26 8.65 6.07
N ILE A 110 -18.92 8.76 5.91
CA ILE A 110 -18.30 9.50 4.80
C ILE A 110 -17.54 8.53 3.91
N PRO A 111 -17.97 8.33 2.65
CA PRO A 111 -17.25 7.45 1.74
C PRO A 111 -15.93 8.08 1.29
N ILE A 112 -14.86 7.27 1.21
CA ILE A 112 -13.60 7.64 0.56
C ILE A 112 -13.74 7.21 -0.90
N THR A 113 -13.79 8.19 -1.81
CA THR A 113 -14.07 7.97 -3.23
C THR A 113 -12.92 8.36 -4.15
N GLY A 114 -11.80 8.75 -3.58
CA GLY A 114 -10.60 9.07 -4.34
C GLY A 114 -9.35 8.89 -3.48
N CYS A 115 -8.31 8.38 -4.12
CA CYS A 115 -6.98 8.28 -3.56
C CYS A 115 -5.99 8.42 -4.72
N ILE A 116 -5.06 9.35 -4.62
CA ILE A 116 -4.08 9.63 -5.67
C ILE A 116 -2.77 10.09 -5.06
N GLY A 117 -1.67 9.73 -5.68
CA GLY A 117 -0.34 10.22 -5.29
C GLY A 117 -0.20 11.73 -5.55
N ASP A 118 0.71 12.35 -4.86
CA ASP A 118 1.00 13.79 -4.99
C ASP A 118 1.67 14.17 -6.32
N GLN A 119 2.20 13.19 -7.04
CA GLN A 119 2.81 13.35 -8.37
C GLN A 119 2.08 12.46 -9.39
N PRO A 120 0.81 12.76 -9.73
CA PRO A 120 -0.02 11.90 -10.57
C PRO A 120 0.42 11.84 -12.04
N ASP A 121 1.20 12.77 -12.48
CA ASP A 121 1.79 12.87 -13.82
C ASP A 121 2.93 11.88 -14.06
N VAL A 122 3.33 11.15 -13.04
CA VAL A 122 4.39 10.19 -13.19
C VAL A 122 3.88 8.93 -13.86
N CYS A 123 3.73 9.02 -15.16
CA CYS A 123 3.60 7.90 -16.09
C CYS A 123 2.35 7.02 -15.93
N LEU A 124 1.28 7.61 -16.30
CA LEU A 124 0.21 6.81 -16.90
C LEU A 124 0.33 6.88 -18.43
#